data_e468654cfd1a4405b05eb35c5d91a7ab
#
_entry.id   e468654cfd1a4405b05eb35c5d91a7ab
#
_cell.length_a   1.000
_cell.length_b   1.000
_cell.length_c   1.000
_cell.angle_alpha   90.00
_cell.angle_beta   90.00
_cell.angle_gamma   90.00
#
_symmetry.space_group_name_H-M   'P 1'
#
loop_
_entity.id
_entity.type
_entity.pdbx_description
1 polymer ?
#
loop_
_entity_poly.entity_id
_entity_poly.type
_entity_poly.pdbx_seq_one_letter_code
_entity_poly.pdbx_strand_id
1 'polypeptide(L)'
;MLPAEIAHAAREGDLETVRSWLDDDSDGARDVNDVDRDPADPDADGWTLLQSTSGASDGTITSQHVELARYLLSRGASVDACAASGQTPLLTACYVSHGEARQDLISLLLSAGASPNARNEFSRTPLAAHLRFAHPPRVEVVRSLLRAGASLDGCLYNFPIEDVLRETEESNLPMFNGEEWIAVKALIAGVRRAGSFKSYCREPHREVLMLRGLAMRGHLMPRRRTRGTAEWTAAVAFLARLGDNGVVWNVLSFWRAAN
;
A
#
# COMPACT_ATOMS: atom_id res chain seq x y z
N MET A 1 -18.94 23.25 10.74
CA MET A 1 -18.60 22.32 11.86
C MET A 1 -19.34 21.01 11.61
N LEU A 2 -18.63 19.89 11.60
CA LEU A 2 -19.21 18.58 11.33
C LEU A 2 -20.00 18.08 12.56
N PRO A 3 -21.30 17.72 12.40
CA PRO A 3 -22.06 17.12 13.50
C PRO A 3 -21.56 15.73 13.86
N ALA A 4 -21.54 15.38 15.15
CA ALA A 4 -21.06 14.09 15.64
C ALA A 4 -21.81 12.89 15.01
N GLU A 5 -23.10 13.04 14.72
CA GLU A 5 -23.93 12.03 14.06
C GLU A 5 -23.43 11.72 12.64
N ILE A 6 -23.01 12.76 11.91
CA ILE A 6 -22.49 12.62 10.54
C ILE A 6 -21.09 12.05 10.56
N ALA A 7 -20.26 12.44 11.53
CA ALA A 7 -18.94 11.81 11.73
C ALA A 7 -19.08 10.32 12.08
N HIS A 8 -20.08 9.96 12.89
CA HIS A 8 -20.40 8.57 13.20
C HIS A 8 -20.87 7.82 11.94
N ALA A 9 -21.82 8.38 11.18
CA ALA A 9 -22.27 7.80 9.93
C ALA A 9 -21.10 7.56 8.94
N ALA A 10 -20.14 8.48 8.88
CA ALA A 10 -18.94 8.31 8.07
C ALA A 10 -18.05 7.14 8.56
N ARG A 11 -17.94 6.93 9.87
CA ARG A 11 -17.20 5.79 10.46
C ARG A 11 -17.90 4.44 10.24
N GLU A 12 -19.21 4.43 10.03
CA GLU A 12 -19.99 3.23 9.68
C GLU A 12 -20.03 2.99 8.15
N GLY A 13 -19.55 3.94 7.35
CA GLY A 13 -19.63 3.87 5.89
C GLY A 13 -21.01 4.17 5.33
N ASP A 14 -21.88 4.85 6.09
CA ASP A 14 -23.24 5.21 5.68
C ASP A 14 -23.21 6.37 4.68
N LEU A 15 -23.12 6.00 3.40
CA LEU A 15 -23.13 6.93 2.28
C LEU A 15 -24.40 7.77 2.21
N GLU A 16 -25.57 7.18 2.46
CA GLU A 16 -26.85 7.87 2.27
C GLU A 16 -27.03 9.00 3.29
N THR A 17 -26.70 8.75 4.55
CA THR A 17 -26.77 9.77 5.60
C THR A 17 -25.79 10.91 5.34
N VAL A 18 -24.53 10.60 5.00
CA VAL A 18 -23.53 11.62 4.71
C VAL A 18 -23.88 12.41 3.46
N ARG A 19 -24.38 11.73 2.42
CA ARG A 19 -24.81 12.35 1.17
C ARG A 19 -26.00 13.30 1.41
N SER A 20 -27.04 12.83 2.10
CA SER A 20 -28.22 13.64 2.43
C SER A 20 -27.81 14.89 3.19
N TRP A 21 -26.89 14.78 4.15
CA TRP A 21 -26.38 15.93 4.88
C TRP A 21 -25.62 16.91 3.98
N LEU A 22 -24.76 16.43 3.08
CA LEU A 22 -24.00 17.31 2.17
C LEU A 22 -24.89 17.94 1.09
N ASP A 23 -25.94 17.24 0.62
CA ASP A 23 -26.82 17.73 -0.45
C ASP A 23 -27.93 18.65 0.07
N ASP A 24 -28.30 18.59 1.36
CA ASP A 24 -29.27 19.48 2.01
C ASP A 24 -28.62 20.81 2.46
N ASP A 25 -27.66 21.31 1.67
CA ASP A 25 -26.95 22.55 1.95
C ASP A 25 -27.67 23.77 1.37
N SER A 26 -28.84 24.09 1.94
CA SER A 26 -29.66 25.23 1.52
C SER A 26 -28.97 26.58 1.77
N ASP A 27 -28.01 26.63 2.69
CA ASP A 27 -27.35 27.85 3.16
C ASP A 27 -25.90 28.01 2.64
N GLY A 28 -25.38 27.00 1.92
CA GLY A 28 -23.98 27.00 1.42
C GLY A 28 -22.94 26.93 2.53
N ALA A 29 -23.32 26.44 3.71
CA ALA A 29 -22.50 26.44 4.92
C ALA A 29 -21.79 25.12 5.19
N ARG A 30 -22.09 24.04 4.41
CA ARG A 30 -21.56 22.70 4.66
C ARG A 30 -20.36 22.41 3.76
N ASP A 31 -19.19 22.29 4.37
CA ASP A 31 -17.96 21.93 3.66
C ASP A 31 -17.63 20.46 3.89
N VAL A 32 -17.34 19.76 2.80
CA VAL A 32 -16.86 18.36 2.83
C VAL A 32 -15.57 18.19 3.67
N ASN A 33 -14.85 19.28 3.87
CA ASN A 33 -13.63 19.36 4.69
C ASN A 33 -13.89 19.86 6.12
N ASP A 34 -15.14 20.00 6.51
CA ASP A 34 -15.48 20.32 7.89
C ASP A 34 -14.95 19.25 8.85
N VAL A 35 -14.51 19.70 10.00
CA VAL A 35 -13.93 18.83 11.03
C VAL A 35 -14.90 18.61 12.18
N ASP A 36 -14.86 17.39 12.71
CA ASP A 36 -15.52 17.02 13.94
C ASP A 36 -14.72 17.65 15.10
N ARG A 37 -15.31 18.69 15.69
CA ARG A 37 -14.80 19.32 16.92
C ARG A 37 -15.91 19.31 17.93
N ASP A 38 -16.03 18.23 18.68
CA ASP A 38 -16.89 18.24 19.85
C ASP A 38 -16.20 19.05 20.97
N PRO A 39 -16.73 20.21 21.37
CA PRO A 39 -16.16 20.99 22.47
C PRO A 39 -16.22 20.23 23.81
N ALA A 40 -17.02 19.17 23.90
CA ALA A 40 -17.16 18.33 25.10
C ALA A 40 -16.15 17.16 25.09
N ASP A 41 -15.52 16.84 23.95
CA ASP A 41 -14.49 15.83 23.84
C ASP A 41 -13.15 16.50 23.45
N PRO A 42 -12.28 16.79 24.46
CA PRO A 42 -10.98 17.40 24.19
C PRO A 42 -10.04 16.50 23.38
N ASP A 43 -10.36 15.21 23.26
CA ASP A 43 -9.65 14.24 22.43
C ASP A 43 -10.25 14.12 21.02
N ALA A 44 -11.34 14.86 20.72
CA ALA A 44 -11.86 14.98 19.35
C ALA A 44 -10.82 15.70 18.48
N ASP A 45 -10.07 14.91 17.77
CA ASP A 45 -8.84 15.27 17.04
C ASP A 45 -9.12 16.17 15.81
N GLY A 46 -10.37 16.60 15.63
CA GLY A 46 -10.79 17.40 14.49
C GLY A 46 -10.69 16.61 13.17
N TRP A 47 -11.28 15.44 13.13
CA TRP A 47 -11.29 14.59 11.93
C TRP A 47 -12.24 15.12 10.86
N THR A 48 -11.79 15.06 9.62
CA THR A 48 -12.67 15.29 8.46
C THR A 48 -13.52 14.05 8.17
N LEU A 49 -14.56 14.20 7.34
CA LEU A 49 -15.37 13.07 6.87
C LEU A 49 -14.50 11.96 6.24
N LEU A 50 -13.51 12.33 5.43
CA LEU A 50 -12.64 11.35 4.79
C LEU A 50 -11.75 10.59 5.78
N GLN A 51 -11.31 11.26 6.85
CA GLN A 51 -10.57 10.59 7.94
C GLN A 51 -11.47 9.65 8.72
N SER A 52 -12.69 10.09 9.08
CA SER A 52 -13.67 9.27 9.78
C SER A 52 -14.02 8.01 8.98
N THR A 53 -14.26 8.16 7.66
CA THR A 53 -14.48 7.04 6.75
C THR A 53 -13.28 6.07 6.70
N SER A 54 -12.06 6.59 6.81
CA SER A 54 -10.84 5.78 6.79
C SER A 54 -10.56 5.06 8.11
N GLY A 55 -11.22 5.47 9.20
CA GLY A 55 -11.00 4.98 10.56
C GLY A 55 -11.94 3.89 11.04
N ALA A 56 -13.10 3.71 10.43
CA ALA A 56 -14.20 2.80 10.81
C ALA A 56 -14.34 2.55 12.33
N SER A 57 -15.55 2.56 12.89
CA SER A 57 -15.77 2.47 14.33
C SER A 57 -15.24 1.19 14.97
N ASP A 58 -15.35 0.07 14.27
CA ASP A 58 -14.90 -1.25 14.70
C ASP A 58 -13.54 -1.66 14.11
N GLY A 59 -12.91 -0.76 13.38
CA GLY A 59 -11.69 -1.04 12.65
C GLY A 59 -11.87 -1.88 11.38
N THR A 60 -13.10 -2.06 10.86
CA THR A 60 -13.39 -2.89 9.70
C THR A 60 -13.76 -2.04 8.48
N ILE A 61 -12.88 -1.98 7.49
CA ILE A 61 -13.16 -1.30 6.22
C ILE A 61 -13.95 -2.22 5.30
N THR A 62 -15.13 -1.77 4.91
CA THR A 62 -16.05 -2.45 3.97
C THR A 62 -16.08 -1.74 2.62
N SER A 63 -16.74 -2.35 1.63
CA SER A 63 -16.98 -1.71 0.32
C SER A 63 -17.75 -0.39 0.43
N GLN A 64 -18.65 -0.26 1.41
CA GLN A 64 -19.41 0.97 1.67
C GLN A 64 -18.48 2.14 2.04
N HIS A 65 -17.46 1.89 2.87
CA HIS A 65 -16.44 2.91 3.17
C HIS A 65 -15.68 3.35 1.91
N VAL A 66 -15.37 2.43 1.01
CA VAL A 66 -14.70 2.77 -0.26
C VAL A 66 -15.60 3.61 -1.16
N GLU A 67 -16.89 3.29 -1.24
CA GLU A 67 -17.87 4.07 -2.00
C GLU A 67 -18.05 5.47 -1.41
N LEU A 68 -18.17 5.57 -0.08
CA LEU A 68 -18.25 6.85 0.62
C LEU A 68 -16.97 7.68 0.40
N ALA A 69 -15.79 7.09 0.55
CA ALA A 69 -14.53 7.78 0.29
C ALA A 69 -14.45 8.30 -1.17
N ARG A 70 -14.90 7.49 -2.13
CA ARG A 70 -14.98 7.90 -3.55
C ARG A 70 -15.92 9.08 -3.74
N TYR A 71 -17.08 9.05 -3.11
CA TYR A 71 -18.04 10.16 -3.15
C TYR A 71 -17.44 11.43 -2.55
N LEU A 72 -16.85 11.36 -1.35
CA LEU A 72 -16.23 12.50 -0.69
C LEU A 72 -15.10 13.12 -1.53
N LEU A 73 -14.23 12.29 -2.12
CA LEU A 73 -13.18 12.75 -3.03
C LEU A 73 -13.74 13.43 -4.27
N SER A 74 -14.85 12.92 -4.82
CA SER A 74 -15.54 13.56 -5.96
C SER A 74 -16.17 14.91 -5.62
N ARG A 75 -16.49 15.13 -4.34
CA ARG A 75 -16.99 16.41 -3.80
C ARG A 75 -15.89 17.39 -3.41
N GLY A 76 -14.62 17.01 -3.60
CA GLY A 76 -13.46 17.85 -3.31
C GLY A 76 -12.91 17.72 -1.89
N ALA A 77 -13.15 16.57 -1.23
CA ALA A 77 -12.50 16.28 0.04
C ALA A 77 -10.97 16.32 -0.11
N SER A 78 -10.30 17.00 0.80
CA SER A 78 -8.84 17.06 0.83
C SER A 78 -8.27 15.70 1.23
N VAL A 79 -7.52 15.08 0.31
CA VAL A 79 -6.98 13.72 0.47
C VAL A 79 -5.96 13.61 1.61
N ASP A 80 -5.23 14.71 1.87
CA ASP A 80 -4.20 14.79 2.92
C ASP A 80 -4.62 15.71 4.09
N ALA A 81 -5.92 16.03 4.23
CA ALA A 81 -6.38 16.73 5.42
C ALA A 81 -5.91 15.96 6.66
N CYS A 82 -5.28 16.67 7.60
CA CYS A 82 -4.76 16.05 8.81
C CYS A 82 -5.48 16.57 10.04
N ALA A 83 -5.75 15.69 10.98
CA ALA A 83 -6.15 16.00 12.33
C ALA A 83 -5.04 16.75 13.09
N ALA A 84 -5.33 17.26 14.28
CA ALA A 84 -4.36 17.94 15.12
C ALA A 84 -3.10 17.09 15.40
N SER A 85 -3.28 15.77 15.53
CA SER A 85 -2.20 14.77 15.65
C SER A 85 -1.38 14.55 14.37
N GLY A 86 -1.67 15.23 13.27
CA GLY A 86 -1.05 14.99 11.97
C GLY A 86 -1.52 13.70 11.27
N GLN A 87 -2.58 13.07 11.78
CA GLN A 87 -3.14 11.85 11.20
C GLN A 87 -3.84 12.19 9.87
N THR A 88 -3.42 11.55 8.77
CA THR A 88 -4.07 11.68 7.45
C THR A 88 -4.99 10.49 7.18
N PRO A 89 -5.94 10.60 6.21
CA PRO A 89 -6.80 9.47 5.83
C PRO A 89 -6.00 8.21 5.46
N LEU A 90 -4.90 8.36 4.73
CA LEU A 90 -4.03 7.24 4.36
C LEU A 90 -3.34 6.61 5.58
N LEU A 91 -2.85 7.43 6.52
CA LEU A 91 -2.29 6.94 7.79
C LEU A 91 -3.32 6.14 8.58
N THR A 92 -4.55 6.70 8.69
CA THR A 92 -5.66 6.05 9.38
C THR A 92 -6.01 4.70 8.74
N ALA A 93 -6.16 4.65 7.41
CA ALA A 93 -6.44 3.41 6.68
C ALA A 93 -5.32 2.35 6.83
N CYS A 94 -4.06 2.79 6.96
CA CYS A 94 -2.93 1.89 7.21
C CYS A 94 -2.86 1.39 8.66
N TYR A 95 -3.36 2.18 9.61
CA TYR A 95 -3.38 1.85 11.04
C TYR A 95 -4.48 0.85 11.40
N VAL A 96 -5.63 0.96 10.73
CA VAL A 96 -6.79 0.08 10.95
C VAL A 96 -6.47 -1.35 10.54
N SER A 97 -6.87 -2.30 11.38
CA SER A 97 -6.36 -3.67 11.30
C SER A 97 -7.10 -4.59 10.33
N HIS A 98 -8.37 -4.33 10.01
CA HIS A 98 -9.26 -5.34 9.43
C HIS A 98 -10.06 -4.80 8.24
N GLY A 99 -10.66 -5.72 7.48
CA GLY A 99 -11.57 -5.45 6.38
C GLY A 99 -11.03 -5.87 5.00
N GLU A 100 -11.91 -6.52 4.23
CA GLU A 100 -11.57 -6.99 2.89
C GLU A 100 -11.31 -5.83 1.92
N ALA A 101 -12.02 -4.71 2.10
CA ALA A 101 -11.93 -3.53 1.25
C ALA A 101 -10.82 -2.53 1.64
N ARG A 102 -10.04 -2.81 2.69
CA ARG A 102 -8.95 -1.91 3.11
C ARG A 102 -7.92 -1.64 1.99
N GLN A 103 -7.56 -2.68 1.25
CA GLN A 103 -6.64 -2.54 0.12
C GLN A 103 -7.21 -1.60 -0.95
N ASP A 104 -8.50 -1.67 -1.22
CA ASP A 104 -9.17 -0.83 -2.20
C ASP A 104 -9.23 0.62 -1.74
N LEU A 105 -9.51 0.86 -0.44
CA LEU A 105 -9.47 2.19 0.14
C LEU A 105 -8.07 2.81 0.06
N ILE A 106 -7.03 2.08 0.45
CA ILE A 106 -5.64 2.54 0.35
C ILE A 106 -5.28 2.85 -1.10
N SER A 107 -5.66 1.98 -2.05
CA SER A 107 -5.42 2.19 -3.48
C SER A 107 -6.16 3.41 -4.02
N LEU A 108 -7.40 3.63 -3.56
CA LEU A 108 -8.19 4.82 -3.90
C LEU A 108 -7.51 6.10 -3.41
N LEU A 109 -7.13 6.16 -2.13
CA LEU A 109 -6.45 7.32 -1.54
C LEU A 109 -5.13 7.63 -2.25
N LEU A 110 -4.30 6.60 -2.52
CA LEU A 110 -3.05 6.78 -3.27
C LEU A 110 -3.28 7.25 -4.70
N SER A 111 -4.32 6.77 -5.38
CA SER A 111 -4.68 7.23 -6.73
C SER A 111 -5.22 8.65 -6.75
N ALA A 112 -5.83 9.10 -5.65
CA ALA A 112 -6.27 10.48 -5.44
C ALA A 112 -5.12 11.42 -5.05
N GLY A 113 -3.91 10.93 -4.91
CA GLY A 113 -2.71 11.71 -4.63
C GLY A 113 -2.33 11.82 -3.15
N ALA A 114 -2.85 10.93 -2.29
CA ALA A 114 -2.44 10.88 -0.89
C ALA A 114 -0.92 10.71 -0.75
N SER A 115 -0.31 11.47 0.16
CA SER A 115 1.12 11.43 0.43
C SER A 115 1.52 10.11 1.11
N PRO A 116 2.31 9.23 0.47
CA PRO A 116 2.73 7.96 1.05
C PRO A 116 3.77 8.14 2.17
N ASN A 117 4.28 9.37 2.36
CA ASN A 117 5.29 9.74 3.34
C ASN A 117 4.78 10.75 4.38
N ALA A 118 3.47 10.99 4.45
CA ALA A 118 2.87 11.81 5.49
C ALA A 118 3.27 11.26 6.88
N ARG A 119 3.45 12.17 7.85
CA ARG A 119 3.87 11.81 9.20
C ARG A 119 2.93 12.42 10.22
N ASN A 120 2.53 11.62 11.19
CA ASN A 120 1.82 12.12 12.36
C ASN A 120 2.81 12.66 13.42
N GLU A 121 2.29 13.12 14.56
CA GLU A 121 3.07 13.62 15.72
C GLU A 121 4.11 12.61 16.23
N PHE A 122 3.86 11.30 16.09
CA PHE A 122 4.79 10.22 16.42
C PHE A 122 5.80 9.93 15.31
N SER A 123 5.91 10.79 14.30
CA SER A 123 6.75 10.58 13.10
C SER A 123 6.47 9.25 12.37
N ARG A 124 5.26 8.69 12.50
CA ARG A 124 4.86 7.46 11.81
C ARG A 124 4.47 7.76 10.38
N THR A 125 4.99 6.96 9.45
CA THR A 125 4.57 6.96 8.05
C THR A 125 3.50 5.87 7.80
N PRO A 126 2.71 5.95 6.71
CA PRO A 126 1.74 4.92 6.34
C PRO A 126 2.34 3.51 6.27
N LEU A 127 3.56 3.39 5.74
CA LEU A 127 4.25 2.10 5.66
C LEU A 127 4.58 1.53 7.05
N ALA A 128 5.13 2.36 7.95
CA ALA A 128 5.44 1.93 9.32
C ALA A 128 4.18 1.61 10.12
N ALA A 129 3.12 2.41 9.95
CA ALA A 129 1.82 2.15 10.57
C ALA A 129 1.26 0.79 10.14
N HIS A 130 1.30 0.49 8.83
CA HIS A 130 0.82 -0.79 8.32
C HIS A 130 1.63 -1.97 8.87
N LEU A 131 2.95 -1.89 8.89
CA LEU A 131 3.80 -2.98 9.37
C LEU A 131 3.67 -3.23 10.87
N ARG A 132 3.43 -2.19 11.66
CA ARG A 132 3.41 -2.26 13.13
C ARG A 132 2.03 -2.63 13.69
N PHE A 133 0.94 -2.18 13.03
CA PHE A 133 -0.41 -2.23 13.59
C PHE A 133 -1.38 -3.08 12.76
N ALA A 134 -1.12 -3.30 11.46
CA ALA A 134 -1.94 -4.20 10.68
C ALA A 134 -1.62 -5.67 10.99
N HIS A 135 -2.65 -6.45 11.32
CA HIS A 135 -2.49 -7.84 11.71
C HIS A 135 -3.38 -8.78 10.88
N PRO A 136 -2.81 -9.56 9.97
CA PRO A 136 -1.43 -9.55 9.48
C PRO A 136 -1.16 -8.39 8.50
N PRO A 137 0.08 -7.90 8.42
CA PRO A 137 0.44 -6.94 7.38
C PRO A 137 0.38 -7.62 6.01
N ARG A 138 -0.25 -6.95 5.03
CA ARG A 138 -0.47 -7.47 3.69
C ARG A 138 0.61 -7.00 2.72
N VAL A 139 1.21 -7.94 2.00
CA VAL A 139 2.26 -7.63 1.00
C VAL A 139 1.77 -6.70 -0.11
N GLU A 140 0.49 -6.81 -0.50
CA GLU A 140 -0.08 -5.96 -1.55
C GLU A 140 -0.22 -4.50 -1.11
N VAL A 141 -0.55 -4.23 0.17
CA VAL A 141 -0.55 -2.87 0.73
C VAL A 141 0.87 -2.29 0.71
N VAL A 142 1.86 -3.06 1.19
CA VAL A 142 3.28 -2.64 1.15
C VAL A 142 3.71 -2.34 -0.28
N ARG A 143 3.33 -3.18 -1.23
CA ARG A 143 3.62 -2.98 -2.66
C ARG A 143 2.98 -1.70 -3.21
N SER A 144 1.73 -1.42 -2.86
CA SER A 144 1.02 -0.22 -3.29
C SER A 144 1.65 1.05 -2.73
N LEU A 145 2.02 1.05 -1.45
CA LEU A 145 2.73 2.16 -0.81
C LEU A 145 4.11 2.40 -1.44
N LEU A 146 4.91 1.35 -1.67
CA LEU A 146 6.21 1.45 -2.32
C LEU A 146 6.09 1.92 -3.78
N ARG A 147 5.06 1.49 -4.51
CA ARG A 147 4.77 1.97 -5.87
C ARG A 147 4.45 3.46 -5.89
N ALA A 148 3.73 3.94 -4.89
CA ALA A 148 3.43 5.36 -4.71
C ALA A 148 4.63 6.20 -4.22
N GLY A 149 5.76 5.57 -3.90
CA GLY A 149 6.97 6.26 -3.48
C GLY A 149 7.16 6.34 -1.97
N ALA A 150 6.58 5.41 -1.20
CA ALA A 150 6.86 5.31 0.23
C ALA A 150 8.36 5.08 0.47
N SER A 151 8.94 5.88 1.37
CA SER A 151 10.33 5.75 1.80
C SER A 151 10.51 4.58 2.77
N LEU A 152 11.64 3.91 2.69
CA LEU A 152 12.08 2.94 3.68
C LEU A 152 12.86 3.59 4.83
N ASP A 153 13.19 4.89 4.72
CA ASP A 153 13.99 5.61 5.70
C ASP A 153 13.13 6.53 6.55
N GLY A 154 13.44 6.61 7.85
CA GLY A 154 12.78 7.52 8.77
C GLY A 154 11.29 7.22 8.98
N CYS A 155 10.92 5.95 8.98
CA CYS A 155 9.51 5.55 8.95
C CYS A 155 8.80 5.62 10.32
N LEU A 156 9.52 5.50 11.43
CA LEU A 156 8.98 5.52 12.79
C LEU A 156 10.00 6.19 13.70
N TYR A 157 9.65 7.29 14.39
CA TYR A 157 10.57 8.07 15.23
C TYR A 157 11.94 8.34 14.56
N ASN A 158 11.94 8.50 13.22
CA ASN A 158 13.13 8.60 12.36
C ASN A 158 14.00 7.34 12.26
N PHE A 159 13.58 6.21 12.81
CA PHE A 159 14.24 4.93 12.59
C PHE A 159 13.96 4.37 11.19
N PRO A 160 14.89 3.59 10.62
CA PRO A 160 14.69 2.89 9.36
C PRO A 160 13.64 1.78 9.51
N ILE A 161 13.07 1.34 8.39
CA ILE A 161 12.03 0.31 8.37
C ILE A 161 12.51 -1.02 8.94
N GLU A 162 13.80 -1.31 8.86
CA GLU A 162 14.41 -2.53 9.39
C GLU A 162 14.28 -2.63 10.92
N ASP A 163 14.34 -1.51 11.61
CA ASP A 163 14.11 -1.46 13.06
C ASP A 163 12.65 -1.74 13.39
N VAL A 164 11.72 -1.22 12.58
CA VAL A 164 10.27 -1.53 12.72
C VAL A 164 10.02 -3.02 12.53
N LEU A 165 10.66 -3.63 11.52
CA LEU A 165 10.53 -5.07 11.26
C LEU A 165 11.07 -5.89 12.44
N ARG A 166 12.23 -5.52 12.97
CA ARG A 166 12.85 -6.20 14.12
C ARG A 166 11.97 -6.12 15.37
N GLU A 167 11.52 -4.91 15.75
CA GLU A 167 10.63 -4.74 16.91
C GLU A 167 9.33 -5.53 16.77
N THR A 168 8.79 -5.60 15.54
CA THR A 168 7.59 -6.35 15.24
C THR A 168 7.82 -7.86 15.43
N GLU A 169 8.98 -8.39 15.01
CA GLU A 169 9.37 -9.79 15.22
C GLU A 169 9.61 -10.11 16.70
N GLU A 170 10.28 -9.21 17.42
CA GLU A 170 10.54 -9.36 18.86
C GLU A 170 9.25 -9.41 19.68
N SER A 171 8.14 -8.86 19.17
CA SER A 171 6.83 -8.99 19.82
C SER A 171 6.30 -10.42 19.88
N ASN A 172 6.92 -11.34 19.13
CA ASN A 172 6.66 -12.78 19.10
C ASN A 172 5.19 -13.19 18.91
N LEU A 173 4.42 -12.36 18.20
CA LEU A 173 3.04 -12.68 17.87
C LEU A 173 3.00 -13.71 16.71
N PRO A 174 2.16 -14.76 16.77
CA PRO A 174 2.16 -15.85 15.79
C PRO A 174 1.97 -15.41 14.35
N MET A 175 1.30 -14.28 14.13
CA MET A 175 1.01 -13.73 12.80
C MET A 175 2.26 -13.25 12.03
N PHE A 176 3.36 -12.98 12.73
CA PHE A 176 4.62 -12.55 12.11
C PHE A 176 5.51 -13.71 11.66
N ASN A 177 5.05 -14.95 11.80
CA ASN A 177 5.72 -16.14 11.29
C ASN A 177 5.05 -16.70 10.01
N GLY A 178 4.00 -16.04 9.51
CA GLY A 178 3.25 -16.47 8.34
C GLY A 178 3.92 -16.13 7.00
N GLU A 179 3.42 -16.76 5.92
CA GLU A 179 3.93 -16.55 4.56
C GLU A 179 3.87 -15.08 4.11
N GLU A 180 2.81 -14.36 4.48
CA GLU A 180 2.65 -12.93 4.20
C GLU A 180 3.78 -12.10 4.80
N TRP A 181 4.15 -12.36 6.05
CA TRP A 181 5.25 -11.65 6.71
C TRP A 181 6.61 -11.94 6.05
N ILE A 182 6.85 -13.21 5.68
CA ILE A 182 8.05 -13.59 4.94
C ILE A 182 8.11 -12.85 3.59
N ALA A 183 6.98 -12.77 2.88
CA ALA A 183 6.88 -12.06 1.61
C ALA A 183 7.10 -10.55 1.77
N VAL A 184 6.58 -9.94 2.83
CA VAL A 184 6.81 -8.51 3.15
C VAL A 184 8.30 -8.25 3.40
N LYS A 185 8.97 -9.06 4.22
CA LYS A 185 10.40 -8.92 4.46
C LYS A 185 11.23 -9.09 3.19
N ALA A 186 10.92 -10.11 2.40
CA ALA A 186 11.61 -10.35 1.14
C ALA A 186 11.43 -9.18 0.15
N LEU A 187 10.25 -8.59 0.09
CA LEU A 187 9.97 -7.42 -0.73
C LEU A 187 10.80 -6.21 -0.27
N ILE A 188 10.77 -5.87 1.02
CA ILE A 188 11.52 -4.74 1.58
C ILE A 188 13.03 -4.93 1.37
N ALA A 189 13.57 -6.12 1.66
CA ALA A 189 14.98 -6.43 1.43
C ALA A 189 15.37 -6.34 -0.06
N GLY A 190 14.49 -6.79 -0.96
CA GLY A 190 14.68 -6.66 -2.40
C GLY A 190 14.73 -5.20 -2.86
N VAL A 191 13.78 -4.38 -2.41
CA VAL A 191 13.74 -2.95 -2.72
C VAL A 191 14.96 -2.22 -2.16
N ARG A 192 15.39 -2.53 -0.95
CA ARG A 192 16.59 -1.95 -0.33
C ARG A 192 17.84 -2.28 -1.14
N ARG A 193 18.00 -3.53 -1.58
CA ARG A 193 19.12 -3.98 -2.43
C ARG A 193 19.12 -3.27 -3.78
N ALA A 194 17.97 -3.10 -4.40
CA ALA A 194 17.80 -2.45 -5.69
C ALA A 194 17.91 -0.92 -5.62
N GLY A 195 17.89 -0.34 -4.42
CA GLY A 195 17.95 1.10 -4.15
C GLY A 195 16.62 1.85 -4.36
N SER A 196 15.66 1.26 -5.05
CA SER A 196 14.30 1.81 -5.19
C SER A 196 13.32 0.74 -5.64
N PHE A 197 12.00 0.96 -5.37
CA PHE A 197 10.95 0.06 -5.85
C PHE A 197 10.92 -0.03 -7.40
N LYS A 198 11.16 1.08 -8.08
CA LYS A 198 11.24 1.13 -9.55
C LYS A 198 12.39 0.26 -10.08
N SER A 199 13.56 0.32 -9.44
CA SER A 199 14.70 -0.53 -9.78
C SER A 199 14.42 -1.99 -9.49
N TYR A 200 13.84 -2.30 -8.32
CA TYR A 200 13.41 -3.65 -7.94
C TYR A 200 12.47 -4.28 -8.97
N CYS A 201 11.47 -3.55 -9.42
CA CYS A 201 10.56 -4.03 -10.46
C CYS A 201 11.25 -4.25 -11.83
N ARG A 202 12.37 -3.57 -12.09
CA ARG A 202 13.14 -3.70 -13.33
C ARG A 202 14.21 -4.78 -13.29
N GLU A 203 14.61 -5.24 -12.11
CA GLU A 203 15.65 -6.28 -11.97
C GLU A 203 15.35 -7.54 -12.81
N PRO A 204 14.15 -8.16 -12.74
CA PRO A 204 13.85 -9.33 -13.56
C PRO A 204 13.95 -9.03 -15.07
N HIS A 205 13.50 -7.85 -15.49
CA HIS A 205 13.59 -7.44 -16.89
C HIS A 205 15.04 -7.25 -17.34
N ARG A 206 15.87 -6.66 -16.50
CA ARG A 206 17.30 -6.47 -16.76
C ARG A 206 18.04 -7.80 -16.88
N GLU A 207 17.75 -8.77 -16.00
CA GLU A 207 18.30 -10.12 -16.07
C GLU A 207 17.93 -10.80 -17.39
N VAL A 208 16.66 -10.69 -17.83
CA VAL A 208 16.21 -11.26 -19.10
C VAL A 208 16.91 -10.60 -20.29
N LEU A 209 17.03 -9.28 -20.30
CA LEU A 209 17.74 -8.58 -21.36
C LEU A 209 19.22 -8.97 -21.39
N MET A 210 19.84 -9.18 -20.22
CA MET A 210 21.22 -9.66 -20.13
C MET A 210 21.35 -11.08 -20.67
N LEU A 211 20.47 -12.00 -20.27
CA LEU A 211 20.44 -13.37 -20.77
C LEU A 211 20.19 -13.42 -22.27
N ARG A 212 19.25 -12.60 -22.80
CA ARG A 212 19.02 -12.44 -24.23
C ARG A 212 20.30 -11.96 -24.95
N GLY A 213 20.97 -10.94 -24.42
CA GLY A 213 22.22 -10.43 -24.96
C GLY A 213 23.34 -11.47 -24.99
N LEU A 214 23.41 -12.33 -23.96
CA LEU A 214 24.36 -13.45 -23.93
C LEU A 214 23.98 -14.54 -24.92
N ALA A 215 22.68 -14.85 -25.07
CA ALA A 215 22.17 -15.81 -26.04
C ALA A 215 22.47 -15.38 -27.50
N MET A 216 22.19 -14.11 -27.83
CA MET A 216 22.45 -13.55 -29.16
C MET A 216 23.93 -13.52 -29.51
N ARG A 217 24.81 -13.37 -28.53
CA ARG A 217 26.28 -13.39 -28.71
C ARG A 217 26.88 -14.79 -28.65
N GLY A 218 26.06 -15.85 -28.50
CA GLY A 218 26.51 -17.23 -28.41
C GLY A 218 27.30 -17.56 -27.13
N HIS A 219 27.23 -16.67 -26.11
CA HIS A 219 27.95 -16.87 -24.85
C HIS A 219 27.20 -17.74 -23.84
N LEU A 220 25.93 -18.09 -24.08
CA LEU A 220 25.19 -19.07 -23.30
C LEU A 220 25.51 -20.48 -23.82
N MET A 221 26.66 -21.03 -23.39
CA MET A 221 26.99 -22.42 -23.66
C MET A 221 26.74 -23.28 -22.42
N PRO A 222 26.06 -24.44 -22.55
CA PRO A 222 25.93 -25.37 -21.44
C PRO A 222 27.31 -25.86 -21.01
N ARG A 223 27.62 -25.78 -19.71
CA ARG A 223 28.81 -26.46 -19.18
C ARG A 223 28.71 -27.94 -19.53
N ARG A 224 29.77 -28.51 -20.08
CA ARG A 224 29.94 -29.82 -20.76
C ARG A 224 29.38 -31.08 -20.09
N ARG A 225 28.45 -31.03 -19.11
CA ARG A 225 28.04 -32.18 -18.29
C ARG A 225 26.54 -32.38 -18.07
N THR A 226 25.66 -31.70 -18.80
CA THR A 226 24.22 -31.95 -18.67
C THR A 226 23.65 -32.59 -19.94
N ARG A 227 23.01 -33.75 -19.75
CA ARG A 227 22.31 -34.56 -20.75
C ARG A 227 20.99 -33.89 -21.24
N GLY A 228 20.97 -32.59 -21.44
CA GLY A 228 19.80 -31.81 -21.85
C GLY A 228 20.11 -30.82 -22.96
N THR A 229 21.03 -31.15 -23.88
CA THR A 229 21.50 -30.21 -24.92
C THR A 229 20.40 -29.70 -25.85
N ALA A 230 19.37 -30.49 -26.15
CA ALA A 230 18.29 -30.11 -27.03
C ALA A 230 17.31 -29.11 -26.37
N GLU A 231 16.91 -29.34 -25.14
CA GLU A 231 16.01 -28.48 -24.37
C GLU A 231 16.69 -27.13 -24.05
N TRP A 232 17.97 -27.17 -23.66
CA TRP A 232 18.74 -25.96 -23.39
C TRP A 232 18.92 -25.10 -24.66
N THR A 233 19.21 -25.73 -25.79
CA THR A 233 19.35 -25.05 -27.07
C THR A 233 18.02 -24.44 -27.51
N ALA A 234 16.91 -25.14 -27.29
CA ALA A 234 15.57 -24.61 -27.57
C ALA A 234 15.22 -23.41 -26.65
N ALA A 235 15.56 -23.49 -25.37
CA ALA A 235 15.35 -22.41 -24.40
C ALA A 235 16.18 -21.15 -24.75
N VAL A 236 17.43 -21.31 -25.13
CA VAL A 236 18.32 -20.23 -25.58
C VAL A 236 17.82 -19.61 -26.90
N ALA A 237 17.39 -20.44 -27.86
CA ALA A 237 16.81 -19.97 -29.12
C ALA A 237 15.48 -19.25 -28.89
N PHE A 238 14.67 -19.71 -27.93
CA PHE A 238 13.43 -19.07 -27.53
C PHE A 238 13.70 -17.69 -26.89
N LEU A 239 14.64 -17.59 -25.94
CA LEU A 239 15.06 -16.33 -25.33
C LEU A 239 15.58 -15.31 -26.35
N ALA A 240 16.31 -15.78 -27.37
CA ALA A 240 16.83 -14.93 -28.44
C ALA A 240 15.74 -14.39 -29.37
N ARG A 241 14.63 -15.11 -29.50
CA ARG A 241 13.48 -14.74 -30.36
C ARG A 241 12.40 -13.93 -29.67
N LEU A 242 12.40 -13.88 -28.34
CA LEU A 242 11.41 -13.11 -27.58
C LEU A 242 11.59 -11.62 -27.86
N GLY A 243 10.59 -11.03 -28.50
CA GLY A 243 10.43 -9.58 -28.55
C GLY A 243 10.09 -8.99 -27.18
N ASP A 244 10.09 -7.66 -27.04
CA ASP A 244 9.86 -6.93 -25.78
C ASP A 244 8.43 -7.09 -25.19
N ASN A 245 7.60 -7.97 -25.74
CA ASN A 245 6.20 -8.17 -25.38
C ASN A 245 6.09 -9.15 -24.21
N GLY A 246 5.36 -8.74 -23.18
CA GLY A 246 4.93 -9.37 -21.91
C GLY A 246 4.95 -10.90 -21.69
N VAL A 247 5.18 -11.71 -22.73
CA VAL A 247 5.31 -13.17 -22.66
C VAL A 247 6.52 -13.61 -21.80
N VAL A 248 7.55 -12.75 -21.72
CA VAL A 248 8.77 -13.01 -20.92
C VAL A 248 8.44 -13.14 -19.44
N TRP A 249 7.47 -12.41 -18.94
CA TRP A 249 7.05 -12.44 -17.53
C TRP A 249 6.44 -13.78 -17.11
N ASN A 250 5.68 -14.40 -17.99
CA ASN A 250 5.07 -15.69 -17.72
C ASN A 250 6.10 -16.83 -17.68
N VAL A 251 7.14 -16.73 -18.48
CA VAL A 251 8.21 -17.76 -18.52
C VAL A 251 9.11 -17.67 -17.28
N LEU A 252 9.42 -16.45 -16.83
CA LEU A 252 10.26 -16.27 -15.64
C LEU A 252 9.53 -16.59 -14.33
N SER A 253 8.23 -16.31 -14.23
CA SER A 253 7.42 -16.74 -13.10
C SER A 253 7.34 -18.26 -13.00
N PHE A 254 7.21 -18.95 -14.14
CA PHE A 254 7.24 -20.40 -14.21
C PHE A 254 8.61 -20.99 -13.80
N TRP A 255 9.68 -20.34 -14.18
CA TRP A 255 11.06 -20.78 -13.88
C TRP A 255 11.45 -20.57 -12.41
N ARG A 256 10.96 -19.49 -11.77
CA ARG A 256 11.13 -19.26 -10.32
C ARG A 256 10.35 -20.24 -9.46
N ALA A 257 9.23 -20.76 -9.96
CA ALA A 257 8.43 -21.76 -9.25
C ALA A 257 8.98 -23.19 -9.39
N ALA A 258 9.90 -23.42 -10.33
CA ALA A 258 10.49 -24.74 -10.61
C ALA A 258 11.90 -24.92 -10.03
N ASN A 259 12.52 -23.90 -9.42
CA ASN A 259 13.80 -23.92 -8.72
C ASN A 259 13.68 -23.28 -7.34
#